data_59c4d56695738f4d8e1077e902a0eedf
#
_entry.id   59c4d56695738f4d8e1077e902a0eedf
#
_cell.length_a   1.000
_cell.length_b   1.000
_cell.length_c   1.000
_cell.angle_alpha   90.00
_cell.angle_beta   90.00
_cell.angle_gamma   90.00
#
_symmetry.space_group_name_H-M   'P 1'
#
loop_
_entity.id
_entity.type
_entity.pdbx_description
1 polymer ?
#
loop_
_entity_poly.entity_id
_entity_poly.type
_entity_poly.pdbx_seq_one_letter_code
_entity_poly.pdbx_strand_id
1 'polypeptide(L)'
;MSKNGKMDNIDFVVPLCKNNMIIRITIESIVYNYHPRNIYIITNSKDCYYLDKTSKNWDIGNTIIKTINEEYFFVNNYGLSKKEIEQYYTFIDSNSREFGWWYQQIVKLGAYKQIENLSDPYVVWDSDLIVLQKWNLFEPSDRIYKFAILQECSKNEFNKTEYSKSIKNLIGLDSIEPPINGTFVPHHFIMHHNVLERFIRFIEKRNSDRNTNIELWIKIIISLSKTYYRFSEYKCLATFMQTYFPDLLLFYPFELYGRNGIRYRDSSDIMGKIKDFCKINSDMSYHKFKEFVQVNYDFGPSYIQIEHVDV
;
A
#
# COMPACT_ATOMS: atom_id res chain seq x y z
N MET A 1 14.82 -6.86 -29.52
CA MET A 1 14.67 -6.04 -28.31
C MET A 1 13.41 -6.51 -27.59
N SER A 2 13.53 -7.17 -26.45
CA SER A 2 12.39 -7.78 -25.76
C SER A 2 11.49 -6.68 -25.18
N LYS A 3 10.21 -6.70 -25.53
CA LYS A 3 9.18 -5.78 -25.02
C LYS A 3 8.89 -5.96 -23.51
N ASN A 4 9.60 -6.86 -22.85
CA ASN A 4 9.43 -7.17 -21.41
C ASN A 4 10.48 -6.52 -20.50
N GLY A 5 11.36 -5.66 -20.99
CA GLY A 5 12.60 -5.26 -20.32
C GLY A 5 12.50 -4.29 -19.15
N LYS A 6 11.32 -3.88 -18.70
CA LYS A 6 11.22 -2.83 -17.65
C LYS A 6 10.65 -3.27 -16.32
N MET A 7 9.91 -4.37 -16.25
CA MET A 7 9.42 -4.88 -14.94
C MET A 7 10.53 -5.53 -14.09
N ASP A 8 11.57 -6.07 -14.73
CA ASP A 8 12.67 -6.78 -14.04
C ASP A 8 13.54 -5.87 -13.14
N ASN A 9 13.34 -4.55 -13.20
CA ASN A 9 14.10 -3.57 -12.40
C ASN A 9 13.24 -2.76 -11.42
N ILE A 10 11.99 -3.15 -11.20
CA ILE A 10 11.10 -2.42 -10.28
C ILE A 10 11.16 -3.05 -8.90
N ASP A 11 11.17 -2.18 -7.90
CA ASP A 11 11.09 -2.57 -6.51
C ASP A 11 9.66 -2.46 -5.99
N PHE A 12 9.33 -3.31 -5.03
CA PHE A 12 8.08 -3.27 -4.28
C PHE A 12 8.33 -2.89 -2.83
N VAL A 13 7.44 -2.10 -2.27
CA VAL A 13 7.46 -1.70 -0.85
C VAL A 13 6.18 -2.22 -0.21
N VAL A 14 6.31 -3.05 0.80
CA VAL A 14 5.21 -3.73 1.48
C VAL A 14 5.25 -3.38 2.97
N PRO A 15 4.46 -2.40 3.43
CA PRO A 15 4.29 -2.18 4.86
C PRO A 15 3.53 -3.34 5.49
N LEU A 16 4.08 -3.88 6.58
CA LEU A 16 3.52 -5.02 7.31
C LEU A 16 3.38 -4.68 8.78
N CYS A 17 2.17 -4.51 9.26
CA CYS A 17 1.91 -4.18 10.66
C CYS A 17 2.34 -5.33 11.60
N LYS A 18 1.99 -6.58 11.23
CA LYS A 18 2.28 -7.79 12.00
C LYS A 18 2.44 -8.98 11.07
N ASN A 19 3.46 -9.78 11.33
CA ASN A 19 3.66 -11.01 10.59
C ASN A 19 2.47 -11.97 10.79
N ASN A 20 1.99 -12.51 9.69
CA ASN A 20 0.86 -13.43 9.66
C ASN A 20 1.08 -14.48 8.56
N MET A 21 0.23 -15.50 8.52
CA MET A 21 0.42 -16.60 7.58
C MET A 21 0.16 -16.25 6.12
N ILE A 22 -0.43 -15.08 5.82
CA ILE A 22 -0.68 -14.69 4.42
C ILE A 22 0.47 -13.89 3.80
N ILE A 23 1.41 -13.36 4.60
CA ILE A 23 2.49 -12.53 4.06
C ILE A 23 3.34 -13.29 3.04
N ARG A 24 3.64 -14.55 3.28
CA ARG A 24 4.33 -15.40 2.31
C ARG A 24 3.55 -15.51 1.01
N ILE A 25 2.26 -15.78 1.08
CA ILE A 25 1.38 -15.90 -0.10
C ILE A 25 1.37 -14.60 -0.87
N THR A 26 1.23 -13.46 -0.19
CA THR A 26 1.26 -12.13 -0.78
C THR A 26 2.58 -11.88 -1.53
N ILE A 27 3.71 -12.11 -0.88
CA ILE A 27 5.04 -11.89 -1.47
C ILE A 27 5.28 -12.81 -2.67
N GLU A 28 5.02 -14.11 -2.52
CA GLU A 28 5.15 -15.06 -3.63
C GLU A 28 4.20 -14.73 -4.78
N SER A 29 2.99 -14.18 -4.50
CA SER A 29 2.05 -13.73 -5.55
C SER A 29 2.59 -12.54 -6.34
N ILE A 30 3.24 -11.59 -5.68
CA ILE A 30 3.93 -10.46 -6.32
C ILE A 30 5.06 -10.97 -7.20
N VAL A 31 5.91 -11.84 -6.66
CA VAL A 31 7.04 -12.42 -7.42
C VAL A 31 6.55 -13.18 -8.64
N TYR A 32 5.57 -14.05 -8.49
CA TYR A 32 5.02 -14.85 -9.58
C TYR A 32 4.47 -14.00 -10.73
N ASN A 33 3.80 -12.89 -10.41
CA ASN A 33 3.15 -12.05 -11.42
C ASN A 33 4.06 -10.96 -11.98
N TYR A 34 5.01 -10.42 -11.21
CA TYR A 34 5.74 -9.21 -11.56
C TYR A 34 7.26 -9.35 -11.63
N HIS A 35 7.85 -10.39 -11.03
CA HIS A 35 9.30 -10.61 -10.98
C HIS A 35 10.11 -9.37 -10.56
N PRO A 36 9.81 -8.76 -9.41
CA PRO A 36 10.48 -7.54 -8.97
C PRO A 36 11.98 -7.78 -8.69
N ARG A 37 12.78 -6.72 -8.77
CA ARG A 37 14.20 -6.75 -8.38
C ARG A 37 14.34 -6.98 -6.86
N ASN A 38 13.68 -6.13 -6.08
CA ASN A 38 13.64 -6.25 -4.63
C ASN A 38 12.21 -6.09 -4.11
N ILE A 39 11.93 -6.72 -2.97
CA ILE A 39 10.75 -6.45 -2.15
C ILE A 39 11.24 -5.99 -0.78
N TYR A 40 10.91 -4.75 -0.42
CA TYR A 40 11.20 -4.16 0.89
C TYR A 40 9.99 -4.34 1.80
N ILE A 41 10.13 -5.16 2.85
CA ILE A 41 9.09 -5.36 3.86
C ILE A 41 9.41 -4.48 5.05
N ILE A 42 8.55 -3.52 5.35
CA ILE A 42 8.73 -2.58 6.45
C ILE A 42 7.85 -3.05 7.60
N THR A 43 8.49 -3.45 8.72
CA THR A 43 7.78 -4.06 9.85
C THR A 43 8.57 -3.88 11.15
N ASN A 44 8.04 -4.37 12.27
CA ASN A 44 8.73 -4.31 13.56
C ASN A 44 9.97 -5.20 13.61
N SER A 45 10.85 -4.96 14.60
CA SER A 45 12.14 -5.65 14.71
C SER A 45 12.03 -7.17 14.88
N LYS A 46 11.01 -7.66 15.58
CA LYS A 46 10.77 -9.09 15.79
C LYS A 46 10.43 -9.77 14.48
N ASP A 47 9.55 -9.17 13.69
CA ASP A 47 9.10 -9.70 12.42
C ASP A 47 10.20 -9.58 11.35
N CYS A 48 11.03 -8.54 11.38
CA CYS A 48 12.25 -8.47 10.55
C CYS A 48 13.11 -9.71 10.73
N TYR A 49 13.46 -10.03 12.00
CA TYR A 49 14.29 -11.19 12.30
C TYR A 49 13.65 -12.52 11.86
N TYR A 50 12.35 -12.66 12.02
CA TYR A 50 11.62 -13.85 11.58
C TYR A 50 11.65 -13.98 10.04
N LEU A 51 11.31 -12.90 9.34
CA LEU A 51 11.24 -12.88 7.88
C LEU A 51 12.59 -13.07 7.21
N ASP A 52 13.67 -12.50 7.76
CA ASP A 52 15.04 -12.72 7.28
C ASP A 52 15.47 -14.20 7.31
N LYS A 53 14.92 -14.95 8.24
CA LYS A 53 15.18 -16.40 8.33
C LYS A 53 14.29 -17.22 7.41
N THR A 54 12.99 -16.92 7.39
CA THR A 54 11.98 -17.78 6.74
C THR A 54 11.89 -17.52 5.24
N SER A 55 12.07 -16.27 4.78
CA SER A 55 11.98 -15.91 3.37
C SER A 55 13.01 -16.61 2.47
N LYS A 56 14.10 -17.10 3.03
CA LYS A 56 15.11 -17.91 2.31
C LYS A 56 14.54 -19.20 1.72
N ASN A 57 13.43 -19.68 2.26
CA ASN A 57 12.76 -20.91 1.84
C ASN A 57 11.49 -20.64 1.00
N TRP A 58 11.25 -19.37 0.64
CA TRP A 58 10.10 -19.01 -0.19
C TRP A 58 10.43 -19.17 -1.68
N ASP A 59 9.41 -19.38 -2.49
CA ASP A 59 9.55 -19.43 -3.94
C ASP A 59 9.55 -18.00 -4.53
N ILE A 60 10.71 -17.36 -4.48
CA ILE A 60 10.92 -15.97 -4.88
C ILE A 60 11.84 -15.78 -6.09
N GLY A 61 12.27 -16.87 -6.73
CA GLY A 61 13.18 -16.81 -7.88
C GLY A 61 14.42 -15.96 -7.62
N ASN A 62 14.68 -14.97 -8.45
CA ASN A 62 15.82 -14.04 -8.31
C ASN A 62 15.49 -12.77 -7.52
N THR A 63 14.27 -12.62 -7.02
CA THR A 63 13.86 -11.46 -6.22
C THR A 63 14.54 -11.45 -4.87
N ILE A 64 15.03 -10.30 -4.44
CA ILE A 64 15.67 -10.15 -3.13
C ILE A 64 14.66 -9.57 -2.15
N ILE A 65 14.40 -10.26 -1.05
CA ILE A 65 13.61 -9.73 0.06
C ILE A 65 14.53 -9.01 1.03
N LYS A 66 14.16 -7.79 1.40
CA LYS A 66 14.86 -6.95 2.37
C LYS A 66 13.87 -6.50 3.43
N THR A 67 14.17 -6.77 4.69
CA THR A 67 13.35 -6.28 5.80
C THR A 67 13.90 -4.95 6.31
N ILE A 68 13.02 -4.05 6.73
CA ILE A 68 13.38 -2.75 7.29
C ILE A 68 12.60 -2.57 8.59
N ASN A 69 13.33 -2.25 9.66
CA ASN A 69 12.72 -1.98 10.96
C ASN A 69 11.98 -0.65 10.95
N GLU A 70 10.66 -0.70 11.09
CA GLU A 70 9.79 0.46 11.09
C GLU A 70 10.04 1.44 12.25
N GLU A 71 10.61 0.98 13.38
CA GLU A 71 10.87 1.82 14.55
C GLU A 71 11.83 2.97 14.25
N TYR A 72 12.77 2.74 13.33
CA TYR A 72 13.81 3.70 12.97
C TYR A 72 13.67 4.23 11.53
N PHE A 73 12.56 3.94 10.87
CA PHE A 73 12.38 4.21 9.45
C PHE A 73 12.60 5.69 9.08
N PHE A 74 12.17 6.62 9.91
CA PHE A 74 12.30 8.05 9.66
C PHE A 74 13.46 8.73 10.42
N VAL A 75 14.26 8.00 11.18
CA VAL A 75 15.30 8.58 12.03
C VAL A 75 16.38 9.28 11.20
N ASN A 76 16.91 8.62 10.16
CA ASN A 76 18.05 9.15 9.41
C ASN A 76 17.77 10.47 8.68
N ASN A 77 16.58 10.61 8.10
CA ASN A 77 16.26 11.80 7.29
C ASN A 77 15.42 12.85 8.02
N TYR A 78 14.74 12.49 9.09
CA TYR A 78 13.82 13.39 9.79
C TYR A 78 14.05 13.45 11.30
N GLY A 79 14.98 12.66 11.85
CA GLY A 79 15.23 12.61 13.30
C GLY A 79 14.06 12.12 14.12
N LEU A 80 13.12 11.35 13.52
CA LEU A 80 11.91 10.90 14.16
C LEU A 80 11.82 9.37 14.20
N SER A 81 11.77 8.80 15.39
CA SER A 81 11.39 7.39 15.61
C SER A 81 9.88 7.21 15.45
N LYS A 82 9.44 5.98 15.21
CA LYS A 82 8.00 5.63 15.23
C LYS A 82 7.33 6.06 16.52
N LYS A 83 7.99 5.84 17.66
CA LYS A 83 7.48 6.22 18.99
C LYS A 83 7.25 7.73 19.12
N GLU A 84 8.14 8.56 18.62
CA GLU A 84 7.97 10.02 18.65
C GLU A 84 6.83 10.47 17.73
N ILE A 85 6.67 9.84 16.58
CA ILE A 85 5.51 10.07 15.69
C ILE A 85 4.21 9.65 16.38
N GLU A 86 4.19 8.51 17.08
CA GLU A 86 3.05 8.04 17.84
C GLU A 86 2.69 8.97 18.99
N GLN A 87 3.69 9.47 19.71
CA GLN A 87 3.47 10.46 20.77
C GLN A 87 2.84 11.74 20.22
N TYR A 88 3.32 12.24 19.07
CA TYR A 88 2.73 13.39 18.41
C TYR A 88 1.30 13.10 17.95
N TYR A 89 1.07 11.92 17.38
CA TYR A 89 -0.25 11.46 16.99
C TYR A 89 -1.21 11.40 18.19
N THR A 90 -0.81 10.84 19.30
CA THR A 90 -1.62 10.70 20.51
C THR A 90 -1.90 12.05 21.18
N PHE A 91 -0.95 12.98 21.14
CA PHE A 91 -1.13 14.34 21.65
C PHE A 91 -2.27 15.08 20.93
N ILE A 92 -2.39 14.89 19.61
CA ILE A 92 -3.45 15.53 18.82
C ILE A 92 -4.80 14.79 19.00
N ASP A 93 -4.79 13.47 19.21
CA ASP A 93 -6.00 12.67 19.42
C ASP A 93 -5.73 11.53 20.40
N SER A 94 -6.51 11.43 21.43
CA SER A 94 -6.38 10.40 22.46
C SER A 94 -6.65 8.96 21.97
N ASN A 95 -7.16 8.78 20.75
CA ASN A 95 -7.44 7.46 20.19
C ASN A 95 -6.23 6.86 19.47
N SER A 96 -5.32 6.24 20.23
CA SER A 96 -4.11 5.61 19.70
C SER A 96 -4.37 4.34 18.84
N ARG A 97 -5.58 3.78 18.86
CA ARG A 97 -5.89 2.52 18.17
C ARG A 97 -5.71 2.57 16.65
N GLU A 98 -5.82 3.74 16.07
CA GLU A 98 -5.68 3.93 14.63
C GLU A 98 -4.26 4.30 14.20
N PHE A 99 -3.32 4.46 15.12
CA PHE A 99 -1.96 4.91 14.80
C PHE A 99 -1.25 3.99 13.78
N GLY A 100 -1.35 2.67 13.94
CA GLY A 100 -0.75 1.72 13.01
C GLY A 100 -1.22 1.92 11.57
N TRP A 101 -2.51 2.15 11.38
CA TRP A 101 -3.10 2.45 10.08
C TRP A 101 -2.59 3.78 9.50
N TRP A 102 -2.44 4.81 10.33
CA TRP A 102 -1.84 6.08 9.94
C TRP A 102 -0.37 5.94 9.58
N TYR A 103 0.38 5.25 10.40
CA TYR A 103 1.82 5.12 10.24
C TYR A 103 2.19 4.43 8.93
N GLN A 104 1.48 3.38 8.55
CA GLN A 104 1.72 2.72 7.26
C GLN A 104 1.54 3.66 6.06
N GLN A 105 0.58 4.59 6.10
CA GLN A 105 0.38 5.54 5.02
C GLN A 105 1.54 6.54 4.91
N ILE A 106 2.03 7.00 6.06
CA ILE A 106 3.22 7.86 6.13
C ILE A 106 4.46 7.11 5.62
N VAL A 107 4.62 5.84 5.99
CA VAL A 107 5.69 4.97 5.49
C VAL A 107 5.65 4.86 3.97
N LYS A 108 4.48 4.63 3.38
CA LYS A 108 4.30 4.55 1.92
C LYS A 108 4.73 5.84 1.22
N LEU A 109 4.35 7.00 1.75
CA LEU A 109 4.72 8.31 1.19
C LEU A 109 6.20 8.64 1.37
N GLY A 110 6.83 8.15 2.45
CA GLY A 110 8.22 8.45 2.78
C GLY A 110 9.25 7.50 2.17
N ALA A 111 8.84 6.35 1.66
CA ALA A 111 9.73 5.27 1.25
C ALA A 111 10.80 5.70 0.24
N TYR A 112 10.48 6.56 -0.73
CA TYR A 112 11.39 7.04 -1.76
C TYR A 112 12.65 7.72 -1.20
N LYS A 113 12.57 8.29 -0.01
CA LYS A 113 13.67 9.01 0.64
C LYS A 113 14.40 8.17 1.70
N GLN A 114 13.71 7.16 2.26
CA GLN A 114 14.25 6.34 3.34
C GLN A 114 14.97 5.09 2.85
N ILE A 115 14.61 4.59 1.67
CA ILE A 115 15.17 3.35 1.12
C ILE A 115 16.22 3.69 0.08
N GLU A 116 17.47 3.39 0.41
CA GLU A 116 18.59 3.60 -0.49
C GLU A 116 18.48 2.72 -1.74
N ASN A 117 18.75 3.31 -2.91
CA ASN A 117 18.69 2.64 -4.22
C ASN A 117 17.31 2.04 -4.58
N LEU A 118 16.24 2.57 -3.99
CA LEU A 118 14.88 2.24 -4.41
C LEU A 118 14.66 2.66 -5.87
N SER A 119 14.02 1.79 -6.66
CA SER A 119 13.73 2.11 -8.07
C SER A 119 12.83 3.34 -8.22
N ASP A 120 12.96 4.06 -9.32
CA ASP A 120 12.04 5.12 -9.71
C ASP A 120 11.47 4.81 -11.11
N PRO A 121 10.19 4.45 -11.21
CA PRO A 121 9.20 4.29 -10.12
C PRO A 121 9.40 3.02 -9.29
N TYR A 122 8.65 2.93 -8.19
CA TYR A 122 8.46 1.72 -7.39
C TYR A 122 6.98 1.46 -7.14
N VAL A 123 6.64 0.27 -6.67
CA VAL A 123 5.26 -0.11 -6.36
C VAL A 123 5.08 -0.26 -4.86
N VAL A 124 4.11 0.43 -4.30
CA VAL A 124 3.61 0.15 -2.95
C VAL A 124 2.52 -0.90 -3.04
N TRP A 125 2.54 -1.88 -2.13
CA TRP A 125 1.59 -2.99 -2.11
C TRP A 125 1.16 -3.31 -0.68
N ASP A 126 -0.15 -3.38 -0.44
CA ASP A 126 -0.65 -3.73 0.89
C ASP A 126 -0.43 -5.21 1.18
N SER A 127 0.01 -5.53 2.40
CA SER A 127 0.44 -6.89 2.78
C SER A 127 -0.69 -7.93 2.82
N ASP A 128 -1.93 -7.49 2.71
CA ASP A 128 -3.15 -8.30 2.72
C ASP A 128 -3.76 -8.55 1.32
N LEU A 129 -3.11 -8.05 0.26
CA LEU A 129 -3.58 -8.16 -1.12
C LEU A 129 -2.83 -9.26 -1.88
N ILE A 130 -3.51 -10.37 -2.14
CA ILE A 130 -2.98 -11.51 -2.91
C ILE A 130 -3.45 -11.39 -4.37
N VAL A 131 -2.53 -11.18 -5.29
CA VAL A 131 -2.84 -11.10 -6.73
C VAL A 131 -2.82 -12.49 -7.37
N LEU A 132 -3.89 -12.85 -8.07
CA LEU A 132 -4.04 -14.14 -8.73
C LEU A 132 -3.90 -14.04 -10.26
N GLN A 133 -4.23 -12.88 -10.81
CA GLN A 133 -4.08 -12.56 -12.23
C GLN A 133 -3.27 -11.27 -12.37
N LYS A 134 -2.27 -11.29 -13.23
CA LYS A 134 -1.39 -10.13 -13.47
C LYS A 134 -2.18 -8.93 -13.97
N TRP A 135 -2.01 -7.80 -13.29
CA TRP A 135 -2.50 -6.50 -13.77
C TRP A 135 -1.42 -5.75 -14.53
N ASN A 136 -1.83 -4.97 -15.51
CA ASN A 136 -0.91 -4.06 -16.17
C ASN A 136 -0.70 -2.85 -15.26
N LEU A 137 0.45 -2.76 -14.60
CA LEU A 137 0.78 -1.63 -13.74
C LEU A 137 1.24 -0.40 -14.55
N PHE A 138 1.73 -0.62 -15.79
CA PHE A 138 2.26 0.43 -16.65
C PHE A 138 1.72 0.30 -18.07
N GLU A 139 1.48 1.45 -18.72
CA GLU A 139 1.26 1.47 -20.17
C GLU A 139 2.55 1.17 -20.94
N PRO A 140 2.44 0.64 -22.18
CA PRO A 140 3.62 0.36 -23.02
C PRO A 140 4.49 1.57 -23.30
N SER A 141 3.94 2.80 -23.19
CA SER A 141 4.67 4.06 -23.38
C SER A 141 5.57 4.44 -22.21
N ASP A 142 5.52 3.72 -21.08
CA ASP A 142 6.27 3.98 -19.84
C ASP A 142 6.03 5.35 -19.16
N ARG A 143 5.04 6.09 -19.60
CA ARG A 143 4.77 7.45 -19.16
C ARG A 143 3.54 7.57 -18.27
N ILE A 144 2.71 6.53 -18.24
CA ILE A 144 1.39 6.59 -17.62
C ILE A 144 1.28 5.57 -16.51
N TYR A 145 0.89 6.03 -15.33
CA TYR A 145 0.62 5.18 -14.17
C TYR A 145 -0.84 4.78 -14.15
N LYS A 146 -1.08 3.50 -13.91
CA LYS A 146 -2.41 2.94 -13.89
C LYS A 146 -2.90 2.81 -12.46
N PHE A 147 -4.10 3.29 -12.23
CA PHE A 147 -4.86 2.98 -11.03
C PHE A 147 -5.78 1.81 -11.29
N ALA A 148 -5.54 0.72 -10.62
CA ALA A 148 -6.52 -0.34 -10.53
C ALA A 148 -7.55 0.02 -9.45
N ILE A 149 -8.77 0.24 -9.87
CA ILE A 149 -9.90 0.36 -8.95
C ILE A 149 -10.35 -1.05 -8.63
N LEU A 150 -9.95 -1.55 -7.46
CA LEU A 150 -10.09 -2.98 -7.11
C LEU A 150 -11.41 -3.31 -6.46
N GLN A 151 -12.17 -2.33 -6.05
CA GLN A 151 -13.33 -2.60 -5.23
C GLN A 151 -14.47 -1.65 -5.51
N GLU A 152 -15.65 -2.25 -5.60
CA GLU A 152 -16.90 -1.51 -5.45
C GLU A 152 -16.85 -0.67 -4.18
N CYS A 153 -16.96 0.64 -4.31
CA CYS A 153 -17.25 1.46 -3.15
C CYS A 153 -18.61 0.99 -2.65
N SER A 154 -18.62 0.27 -1.55
CA SER A 154 -19.85 0.23 -0.78
C SER A 154 -20.33 1.67 -0.66
N LYS A 155 -21.61 1.91 -0.82
CA LYS A 155 -22.27 3.23 -0.74
C LYS A 155 -22.03 3.95 0.60
N ASN A 156 -20.86 3.80 1.18
CA ASN A 156 -20.50 4.42 2.43
C ASN A 156 -20.07 5.87 2.12
N GLU A 157 -21.07 6.75 2.00
CA GLU A 157 -20.91 8.19 1.81
C GLU A 157 -19.99 8.82 2.88
N PHE A 158 -19.95 8.22 4.05
CA PHE A 158 -19.09 8.66 5.15
C PHE A 158 -17.60 8.66 4.76
N ASN A 159 -17.08 7.57 4.25
CA ASN A 159 -15.67 7.50 3.87
C ASN A 159 -15.33 8.45 2.72
N LYS A 160 -16.25 8.63 1.76
CA LYS A 160 -16.08 9.62 0.68
C LYS A 160 -15.94 11.02 1.24
N THR A 161 -16.85 11.40 2.15
CA THR A 161 -16.89 12.74 2.73
C THR A 161 -15.65 13.02 3.60
N GLU A 162 -15.24 12.06 4.42
CA GLU A 162 -14.12 12.24 5.34
C GLU A 162 -12.77 12.32 4.59
N TYR A 163 -12.52 11.47 3.61
CA TYR A 163 -11.32 11.58 2.76
C TYR A 163 -11.32 12.90 1.99
N SER A 164 -12.45 13.31 1.44
CA SER A 164 -12.56 14.55 0.67
C SER A 164 -12.28 15.79 1.51
N LYS A 165 -12.74 15.81 2.77
CA LYS A 165 -12.44 16.90 3.71
C LYS A 165 -10.94 16.95 4.07
N SER A 166 -10.32 15.82 4.36
CA SER A 166 -8.89 15.78 4.69
C SER A 166 -8.03 16.20 3.50
N ILE A 167 -8.36 15.77 2.29
CA ILE A 167 -7.69 16.18 1.06
C ILE A 167 -7.82 17.69 0.85
N LYS A 168 -9.04 18.23 0.98
CA LYS A 168 -9.27 19.68 0.88
C LYS A 168 -8.48 20.47 1.92
N ASN A 169 -8.42 19.99 3.14
CA ASN A 169 -7.62 20.63 4.19
C ASN A 169 -6.12 20.59 3.88
N LEU A 170 -5.62 19.42 3.47
CA LEU A 170 -4.19 19.19 3.29
C LEU A 170 -3.64 19.89 2.04
N ILE A 171 -4.27 19.65 0.89
CA ILE A 171 -3.77 20.14 -0.40
C ILE A 171 -4.65 21.22 -1.05
N GLY A 172 -5.81 21.53 -0.50
CA GLY A 172 -6.69 22.60 -1.01
C GLY A 172 -7.48 22.24 -2.25
N LEU A 173 -7.36 21.03 -2.75
CA LEU A 173 -8.06 20.53 -3.93
C LEU A 173 -9.31 19.76 -3.53
N ASP A 174 -10.31 19.76 -4.40
CA ASP A 174 -11.43 18.85 -4.28
C ASP A 174 -10.98 17.45 -4.68
N SER A 175 -11.36 16.44 -3.90
CA SER A 175 -10.94 15.07 -4.18
C SER A 175 -11.52 14.56 -5.48
N ILE A 176 -10.72 13.81 -6.23
CA ILE A 176 -11.24 13.06 -7.37
C ILE A 176 -12.16 11.94 -6.90
N GLU A 177 -13.19 11.70 -7.69
CA GLU A 177 -14.12 10.59 -7.46
C GLU A 177 -14.12 9.65 -8.66
N PRO A 178 -14.19 8.33 -8.44
CA PRO A 178 -14.29 7.39 -9.55
C PRO A 178 -15.61 7.57 -10.28
N PRO A 179 -15.63 7.40 -11.61
CA PRO A 179 -16.83 7.63 -12.40
C PRO A 179 -17.97 6.67 -12.08
N ILE A 180 -17.68 5.43 -11.68
CA ILE A 180 -18.67 4.39 -11.36
C ILE A 180 -18.10 3.51 -10.25
N ASN A 181 -18.94 2.97 -9.38
CA ASN A 181 -18.74 1.93 -8.37
C ASN A 181 -17.29 1.48 -8.13
N GLY A 182 -16.43 2.38 -7.73
CA GLY A 182 -15.02 2.08 -7.52
C GLY A 182 -14.41 2.90 -6.38
N THR A 183 -13.15 2.69 -6.11
CA THR A 183 -12.40 3.44 -5.11
C THR A 183 -11.01 3.80 -5.64
N PHE A 184 -10.50 4.96 -5.21
CA PHE A 184 -9.09 5.32 -5.40
C PHE A 184 -8.21 4.84 -4.22
N VAL A 185 -8.65 3.82 -3.51
CA VAL A 185 -7.86 3.10 -2.50
C VAL A 185 -7.63 1.67 -3.00
N PRO A 186 -6.74 1.47 -3.98
CA PRO A 186 -6.64 0.20 -4.71
C PRO A 186 -5.72 -0.82 -4.05
N HIS A 187 -5.28 -0.59 -2.81
CA HIS A 187 -4.36 -1.45 -2.05
C HIS A 187 -2.99 -1.69 -2.72
N HIS A 188 -2.70 -1.00 -3.80
CA HIS A 188 -1.38 -0.88 -4.43
C HIS A 188 -1.30 0.46 -5.16
N PHE A 189 -0.10 0.96 -5.37
CA PHE A 189 0.10 2.22 -6.06
C PHE A 189 1.50 2.31 -6.63
N ILE A 190 1.61 2.94 -7.81
CA ILE A 190 2.90 3.21 -8.41
C ILE A 190 3.34 4.59 -7.92
N MET A 191 4.47 4.61 -7.25
CA MET A 191 5.08 5.81 -6.67
C MET A 191 6.22 6.29 -7.54
N HIS A 192 6.31 7.59 -7.74
CA HIS A 192 7.39 8.24 -8.48
C HIS A 192 8.10 9.24 -7.59
N HIS A 193 9.42 9.19 -7.50
CA HIS A 193 10.21 10.02 -6.59
C HIS A 193 9.95 11.52 -6.79
N ASN A 194 9.99 12.00 -8.02
CA ASN A 194 9.72 13.41 -8.32
C ASN A 194 8.28 13.84 -7.94
N VAL A 195 7.29 12.98 -8.14
CA VAL A 195 5.90 13.27 -7.76
C VAL A 195 5.77 13.40 -6.24
N LEU A 196 6.34 12.44 -5.50
CA LEU A 196 6.33 12.45 -4.04
C LEU A 196 7.08 13.65 -3.46
N GLU A 197 8.25 13.96 -3.99
CA GLU A 197 9.02 15.12 -3.55
C GLU A 197 8.24 16.42 -3.75
N ARG A 198 7.61 16.60 -4.92
CA ARG A 198 6.78 17.78 -5.19
C ARG A 198 5.51 17.81 -4.34
N PHE A 199 4.90 16.66 -4.09
CA PHE A 199 3.75 16.55 -3.20
C PHE A 199 4.10 16.95 -1.76
N ILE A 200 5.19 16.44 -1.23
CA ILE A 200 5.65 16.76 0.13
C ILE A 200 5.99 18.26 0.25
N ARG A 201 6.78 18.80 -0.67
CA ARG A 201 7.10 20.24 -0.70
C ARG A 201 5.85 21.11 -0.83
N PHE A 202 4.86 20.65 -1.59
CA PHE A 202 3.59 21.36 -1.73
C PHE A 202 2.83 21.45 -0.40
N ILE A 203 2.78 20.33 0.34
CA ILE A 203 2.15 20.29 1.67
C ILE A 203 2.87 21.22 2.64
N GLU A 204 4.19 21.15 2.70
CA GLU A 204 5.02 21.98 3.60
C GLU A 204 4.85 23.46 3.29
N LYS A 205 5.00 23.86 2.01
CA LYS A 205 4.79 25.24 1.58
C LYS A 205 3.39 25.75 1.91
N ARG A 206 2.36 24.99 1.56
CA ARG A 206 0.98 25.39 1.83
C ARG A 206 0.70 25.56 3.34
N ASN A 207 1.36 24.78 4.18
CA ASN A 207 1.22 24.88 5.62
C ASN A 207 1.97 26.11 6.17
N SER A 208 3.16 26.41 5.67
CA SER A 208 3.90 27.64 6.01
C SER A 208 3.10 28.91 5.67
N ASP A 209 2.41 28.92 4.54
CA ASP A 209 1.53 30.02 4.12
C ASP A 209 0.34 30.25 5.10
N ARG A 210 0.03 29.27 5.95
CA ARG A 210 -1.01 29.36 7.01
C ARG A 210 -0.48 29.84 8.36
N ASN A 211 0.79 30.24 8.43
CA ASN A 211 1.47 30.67 9.67
C ASN A 211 1.38 29.64 10.80
N THR A 212 1.42 28.35 10.48
CA THR A 212 1.51 27.29 11.50
C THR A 212 2.98 27.05 11.84
N ASN A 213 3.28 26.73 13.08
CA ASN A 213 4.64 26.41 13.54
C ASN A 213 5.04 24.95 13.23
N ILE A 214 4.33 24.30 12.29
CA ILE A 214 4.56 22.90 11.94
C ILE A 214 5.19 22.84 10.57
N GLU A 215 6.48 22.54 10.50
CA GLU A 215 7.24 22.55 9.25
C GLU A 215 7.33 21.18 8.58
N LEU A 216 7.28 20.07 9.35
CA LEU A 216 7.50 18.74 8.84
C LEU A 216 6.21 18.11 8.29
N TRP A 217 6.24 17.65 7.06
CA TRP A 217 5.10 17.06 6.34
C TRP A 217 4.37 15.93 7.13
N ILE A 218 5.12 15.08 7.85
CA ILE A 218 4.53 14.02 8.68
C ILE A 218 3.60 14.62 9.74
N LYS A 219 4.08 15.63 10.45
CA LYS A 219 3.29 16.31 11.48
C LYS A 219 2.14 17.12 10.89
N ILE A 220 2.35 17.70 9.70
CA ILE A 220 1.31 18.43 8.98
C ILE A 220 0.16 17.49 8.62
N ILE A 221 0.46 16.32 8.03
CA ILE A 221 -0.57 15.33 7.68
C ILE A 221 -1.34 14.92 8.94
N ILE A 222 -0.65 14.58 10.03
CA ILE A 222 -1.29 14.22 11.29
C ILE A 222 -2.22 15.33 11.76
N SER A 223 -1.75 16.57 11.79
CA SER A 223 -2.51 17.69 12.35
C SER A 223 -3.73 18.09 11.53
N LEU A 224 -3.64 18.04 10.21
CA LEU A 224 -4.69 18.53 9.32
C LEU A 224 -5.73 17.49 8.91
N SER A 225 -5.44 16.21 9.11
CA SER A 225 -6.29 15.14 8.59
C SER A 225 -6.82 14.18 9.66
N LYS A 226 -6.46 14.42 10.93
CA LYS A 226 -6.72 13.46 11.99
C LYS A 226 -8.07 13.63 12.71
N THR A 227 -8.37 14.81 13.22
CA THR A 227 -9.38 15.03 14.27
C THR A 227 -10.82 14.67 13.87
N TYR A 228 -11.15 14.65 12.60
CA TYR A 228 -12.48 14.33 12.09
C TYR A 228 -12.46 13.64 10.74
N TYR A 229 -11.26 13.42 10.16
CA TYR A 229 -11.14 12.99 8.77
C TYR A 229 -10.14 11.86 8.64
N ARG A 230 -10.55 10.78 8.04
CA ARG A 230 -9.66 9.70 7.68
C ARG A 230 -8.79 10.13 6.50
N PHE A 231 -7.49 9.99 6.62
CA PHE A 231 -6.56 10.22 5.54
C PHE A 231 -6.45 8.99 4.63
N SER A 232 -6.35 9.20 3.33
CA SER A 232 -5.98 8.16 2.38
C SER A 232 -4.86 8.70 1.51
N GLU A 233 -3.67 8.14 1.64
CA GLU A 233 -2.48 8.49 0.87
C GLU A 233 -2.72 8.28 -0.62
N TYR A 234 -3.37 7.18 -0.99
CA TYR A 234 -3.68 6.86 -2.38
C TYR A 234 -4.62 7.88 -3.02
N LYS A 235 -5.76 8.15 -2.39
CA LYS A 235 -6.73 9.10 -2.91
C LYS A 235 -6.17 10.52 -2.94
N CYS A 236 -5.42 10.90 -1.92
CA CYS A 236 -4.78 12.21 -1.83
C CYS A 236 -3.73 12.39 -2.93
N LEU A 237 -2.84 11.41 -3.11
CA LEU A 237 -1.82 11.45 -4.15
C LEU A 237 -2.43 11.40 -5.55
N ALA A 238 -3.47 10.59 -5.78
CA ALA A 238 -4.20 10.53 -7.05
C ALA A 238 -4.82 11.90 -7.39
N THR A 239 -5.44 12.57 -6.40
CA THR A 239 -6.00 13.92 -6.57
C THR A 239 -4.92 14.93 -6.95
N PHE A 240 -3.77 14.88 -6.26
CA PHE A 240 -2.63 15.75 -6.56
C PHE A 240 -2.07 15.49 -7.95
N MET A 241 -1.90 14.21 -8.32
CA MET A 241 -1.38 13.83 -9.64
C MET A 241 -2.32 14.25 -10.76
N GLN A 242 -3.63 14.08 -10.62
CA GLN A 242 -4.58 14.50 -11.64
C GLN A 242 -4.50 16.00 -11.92
N THR A 243 -4.17 16.79 -10.91
CA THR A 243 -4.06 18.25 -11.07
C THR A 243 -2.71 18.68 -11.63
N TYR A 244 -1.61 18.08 -11.16
CA TYR A 244 -0.26 18.57 -11.46
C TYR A 244 0.57 17.66 -12.39
N PHE A 245 0.12 16.42 -12.59
CA PHE A 245 0.79 15.41 -13.41
C PHE A 245 -0.20 14.56 -14.21
N PRO A 246 -1.17 15.18 -14.91
CA PRO A 246 -2.24 14.42 -15.58
C PRO A 246 -1.69 13.42 -16.62
N ASP A 247 -0.56 13.75 -17.25
CA ASP A 247 0.07 12.88 -18.26
C ASP A 247 0.71 11.61 -17.68
N LEU A 248 0.90 11.56 -16.36
CA LEU A 248 1.43 10.39 -15.65
C LEU A 248 0.31 9.49 -15.09
N LEU A 249 -0.96 9.82 -15.31
CA LEU A 249 -2.08 9.17 -14.67
C LEU A 249 -3.02 8.56 -15.69
N LEU A 250 -3.33 7.28 -15.51
CA LEU A 250 -4.35 6.60 -16.28
C LEU A 250 -5.28 5.83 -15.33
N PHE A 251 -6.56 6.09 -15.43
CA PHE A 251 -7.57 5.38 -14.66
C PHE A 251 -8.07 4.17 -15.42
N TYR A 252 -8.03 3.02 -14.76
CA TYR A 252 -8.60 1.79 -15.26
C TYR A 252 -9.96 1.55 -14.61
N PRO A 253 -10.99 1.22 -15.40
CA PRO A 253 -12.30 0.89 -14.85
C PRO A 253 -12.21 -0.33 -13.95
N PHE A 254 -13.00 -0.34 -12.89
CA PHE A 254 -13.13 -1.45 -11.95
C PHE A 254 -13.41 -2.79 -12.67
N GLU A 255 -14.23 -2.75 -13.70
CA GLU A 255 -14.64 -3.93 -14.47
C GLU A 255 -13.45 -4.67 -15.12
N LEU A 256 -12.36 -3.96 -15.42
CA LEU A 256 -11.17 -4.58 -16.01
C LEU A 256 -10.25 -5.24 -14.99
N TYR A 257 -10.25 -4.79 -13.75
CA TYR A 257 -9.28 -5.20 -12.73
C TYR A 257 -9.90 -5.81 -11.49
N GLY A 258 -11.04 -5.29 -11.05
CA GLY A 258 -11.65 -5.64 -9.78
C GLY A 258 -12.84 -6.57 -9.86
N ARG A 259 -13.42 -6.76 -11.04
CA ARG A 259 -14.71 -7.42 -11.25
C ARG A 259 -14.85 -8.78 -10.56
N ASN A 260 -13.80 -9.56 -10.55
CA ASN A 260 -13.78 -10.90 -9.97
C ASN A 260 -12.94 -10.97 -8.68
N GLY A 261 -12.66 -9.83 -8.05
CA GLY A 261 -11.92 -9.82 -6.80
C GLY A 261 -12.79 -10.22 -5.62
N ILE A 262 -12.16 -10.81 -4.62
CA ILE A 262 -12.81 -11.19 -3.35
C ILE A 262 -12.14 -10.43 -2.21
N ARG A 263 -12.95 -9.87 -1.32
CA ARG A 263 -12.47 -9.24 -0.09
C ARG A 263 -13.12 -9.88 1.12
N TYR A 264 -12.29 -10.34 2.03
CA TYR A 264 -12.70 -10.82 3.34
C TYR A 264 -12.37 -9.74 4.37
N ARG A 265 -13.42 -9.13 4.95
CA ARG A 265 -13.27 -8.15 6.04
C ARG A 265 -13.00 -8.82 7.37
N ASP A 266 -13.51 -10.03 7.54
CA ASP A 266 -13.20 -10.91 8.65
C ASP A 266 -12.43 -12.11 8.12
N SER A 267 -11.22 -12.29 8.63
CA SER A 267 -10.32 -13.34 8.18
C SER A 267 -10.71 -14.72 8.70
N SER A 268 -11.52 -14.80 9.75
CA SER A 268 -11.82 -16.05 10.45
C SER A 268 -12.38 -17.15 9.53
N ASP A 269 -13.34 -16.80 8.67
CA ASP A 269 -14.01 -17.75 7.79
C ASP A 269 -13.06 -18.36 6.74
N ILE A 270 -12.25 -17.53 6.11
CA ILE A 270 -11.33 -18.02 5.08
C ILE A 270 -10.10 -18.68 5.69
N MET A 271 -9.59 -18.20 6.82
CA MET A 271 -8.41 -18.74 7.46
C MET A 271 -8.64 -20.16 8.00
N GLY A 272 -9.85 -20.45 8.51
CA GLY A 272 -10.26 -21.80 8.86
C GLY A 272 -10.19 -22.74 7.66
N LYS A 273 -10.84 -22.38 6.55
CA LYS A 273 -10.82 -23.17 5.30
C LYS A 273 -9.42 -23.38 4.73
N ILE A 274 -8.58 -22.36 4.77
CA ILE A 274 -7.18 -22.44 4.33
C ILE A 274 -6.40 -23.44 5.19
N LYS A 275 -6.54 -23.37 6.52
CA LYS A 275 -5.88 -24.29 7.46
C LYS A 275 -6.33 -25.73 7.23
N ASP A 276 -7.62 -25.95 7.07
CA ASP A 276 -8.20 -27.29 6.82
C ASP A 276 -7.70 -27.86 5.48
N PHE A 277 -7.67 -27.05 4.43
CA PHE A 277 -7.16 -27.47 3.13
C PHE A 277 -5.69 -27.89 3.18
N CYS A 278 -4.86 -27.14 3.89
CA CYS A 278 -3.43 -27.36 3.92
C CYS A 278 -2.97 -28.43 4.91
N LYS A 279 -3.81 -28.83 5.86
CA LYS A 279 -3.48 -29.78 6.95
C LYS A 279 -2.15 -29.46 7.65
N ILE A 280 -1.74 -28.20 7.65
CA ILE A 280 -0.42 -27.75 8.10
C ILE A 280 -0.60 -26.53 9.00
N ASN A 281 0.04 -26.56 10.17
CA ASN A 281 0.14 -25.42 11.10
C ASN A 281 1.27 -24.43 10.74
N SER A 282 1.71 -24.36 9.49
CA SER A 282 2.86 -23.56 9.07
C SER A 282 2.63 -22.87 7.72
N ASP A 283 3.51 -21.96 7.37
CA ASP A 283 3.53 -21.12 6.17
C ASP A 283 2.97 -21.78 4.91
N MET A 284 1.94 -21.16 4.35
CA MET A 284 1.33 -21.58 3.12
C MET A 284 2.00 -20.93 1.91
N SER A 285 2.43 -21.71 0.94
CA SER A 285 2.97 -21.17 -0.31
C SER A 285 1.86 -20.63 -1.23
N TYR A 286 2.21 -19.70 -2.12
CA TYR A 286 1.28 -19.19 -3.14
C TYR A 286 0.76 -20.29 -4.08
N HIS A 287 1.60 -21.27 -4.41
CA HIS A 287 1.16 -22.41 -5.26
C HIS A 287 0.03 -23.19 -4.61
N LYS A 288 0.17 -23.56 -3.34
CA LYS A 288 -0.90 -24.23 -2.58
C LYS A 288 -2.15 -23.37 -2.43
N PHE A 289 -1.96 -22.06 -2.26
CA PHE A 289 -3.09 -21.14 -2.22
C PHE A 289 -3.85 -21.07 -3.54
N LYS A 290 -3.16 -21.12 -4.68
CA LYS A 290 -3.83 -21.22 -6.00
C LYS A 290 -4.64 -22.52 -6.14
N GLU A 291 -4.12 -23.65 -5.68
CA GLU A 291 -4.88 -24.91 -5.65
C GLU A 291 -6.13 -24.78 -4.78
N PHE A 292 -6.00 -24.20 -3.58
CA PHE A 292 -7.15 -23.90 -2.72
C PHE A 292 -8.20 -23.04 -3.42
N VAL A 293 -7.76 -21.99 -4.12
CA VAL A 293 -8.67 -21.11 -4.88
C VAL A 293 -9.38 -21.86 -6.00
N GLN A 294 -8.68 -22.69 -6.75
CA GLN A 294 -9.27 -23.48 -7.83
C GLN A 294 -10.34 -24.47 -7.36
N VAL A 295 -10.16 -25.03 -6.16
CA VAL A 295 -11.11 -25.98 -5.57
C VAL A 295 -12.35 -25.30 -4.98
N ASN A 296 -12.17 -24.09 -4.43
CA ASN A 296 -13.23 -23.43 -3.64
C ASN A 296 -13.99 -22.32 -4.40
N TYR A 297 -13.53 -21.93 -5.60
CA TYR A 297 -14.16 -20.85 -6.37
C TYR A 297 -14.31 -21.24 -7.84
N ASP A 298 -15.54 -21.34 -8.31
CA ASP A 298 -15.88 -21.70 -9.69
C ASP A 298 -15.49 -20.64 -10.73
N PHE A 299 -15.26 -19.39 -10.25
CA PHE A 299 -14.96 -18.24 -11.11
C PHE A 299 -13.54 -17.77 -10.94
N GLY A 300 -12.53 -18.16 -11.34
CA GLY A 300 -11.14 -17.70 -11.19
C GLY A 300 -10.98 -16.23 -10.74
N PRO A 301 -10.93 -15.93 -9.43
CA PRO A 301 -10.83 -14.55 -8.95
C PRO A 301 -9.53 -13.89 -9.40
N SER A 302 -9.57 -12.58 -9.65
CA SER A 302 -8.38 -11.81 -10.05
C SER A 302 -7.46 -11.49 -8.88
N TYR A 303 -8.03 -11.38 -7.69
CA TYR A 303 -7.30 -11.17 -6.44
C TYR A 303 -8.14 -11.66 -5.26
N ILE A 304 -7.48 -11.87 -4.13
CA ILE A 304 -8.10 -12.05 -2.83
C ILE A 304 -7.44 -11.09 -1.84
N GLN A 305 -8.25 -10.31 -1.14
CA GLN A 305 -7.81 -9.45 -0.05
C GLN A 305 -8.36 -10.00 1.27
N ILE A 306 -7.49 -10.12 2.27
CA ILE A 306 -7.86 -10.70 3.58
C ILE A 306 -7.48 -9.69 4.66
N GLU A 307 -8.45 -8.89 5.09
CA GLU A 307 -8.26 -7.88 6.15
C GLU A 307 -8.24 -8.52 7.54
N HIS A 308 -7.57 -7.86 8.47
CA HIS A 308 -7.57 -8.20 9.90
C HIS A 308 -7.23 -9.66 10.19
N VAL A 309 -6.12 -10.15 9.60
CA VAL A 309 -5.64 -11.50 9.93
C VAL A 309 -5.12 -11.48 11.36
N ASP A 310 -5.96 -11.94 12.29
CA ASP A 310 -5.54 -12.20 13.65
C ASP A 310 -4.63 -13.45 13.69
N VAL A 311 -3.56 -13.32 14.45
CA VAL A 311 -2.53 -14.36 14.60
C VAL A 311 -2.91 -15.31 15.71
#